data_e1882d08091243bf34663c2a5b908f13
#
_entry.id   e1882d08091243bf34663c2a5b908f13
#
_cell.length_a   1.000
_cell.length_b   1.000
_cell.length_c   1.000
_cell.angle_alpha   90.00
_cell.angle_beta   90.00
_cell.angle_gamma   90.00
#
_symmetry.space_group_name_H-M   'P 1'
#
loop_
_entity.id
_entity.type
_entity.pdbx_description
1 polymer ?
#
loop_
_entity_poly.entity_id
_entity_poly.type
_entity_poly.pdbx_seq_one_letter_code
_entity_poly.pdbx_strand_id
1 'polypeptide(L)'
;MAVLVARVARFDCPREWPELVPTLVSVTCGEQPLASHRALLTLHHVVKTLASKRLTADRRAFHELTAALLPPVLAAWQQLHAAALTAPADSRLHLERARLALKTLRRLAVHGCRRPLESADAQTLLTASFERCRQALELRRALLDAGQPAALAEKYAVLHTKLLADTLETHPLSFVPLIQPTLEFCAVHVFTERGAGLLFEKFTVGCLNLIKAVLLCHEYRPPRDDGAPREPETMEAHRIKMAFFGSQPLEQMCRHLVTEFFPLTAADLAAWDADPEEYVSEDSGEAWRFSLRPCTQCLFVALFRQFQAQLAPVLLEMLRQTLATPPSPELSQALAREAVYSAVGMAAFDLYDEVDFDGWLQSGLLQELAIRDPNYRVVRRRVIWLIGRWVGVKLSARLRPEVYRSVTGAVTGVGPMVGSCLDACGGQ
;
A
#
# COMPACT_ATOMS: atom_id res chain seq x y z
N MET A 1 -22.90 -4.91 -24.43
CA MET A 1 -23.04 -3.73 -25.31
C MET A 1 -21.91 -2.73 -25.09
N ALA A 2 -21.69 -2.15 -23.90
CA ALA A 2 -20.66 -1.11 -23.65
C ALA A 2 -19.25 -1.45 -24.16
N VAL A 3 -18.79 -2.69 -23.95
CA VAL A 3 -17.49 -3.16 -24.44
C VAL A 3 -17.42 -3.23 -25.97
N LEU A 4 -18.52 -3.61 -26.63
CA LEU A 4 -18.58 -3.64 -28.11
C LEU A 4 -18.49 -2.24 -28.66
N VAL A 5 -19.29 -1.28 -28.14
CA VAL A 5 -19.19 0.14 -28.51
C VAL A 5 -17.76 0.67 -28.35
N ALA A 6 -17.08 0.34 -27.23
CA ALA A 6 -15.71 0.77 -27.01
C ALA A 6 -14.70 0.15 -28.00
N ARG A 7 -14.94 -1.08 -28.45
CA ARG A 7 -14.10 -1.71 -29.48
C ARG A 7 -14.23 -1.02 -30.83
N VAL A 8 -15.47 -0.66 -31.26
CA VAL A 8 -15.72 0.13 -32.48
C VAL A 8 -15.11 1.53 -32.33
N ALA A 9 -15.37 2.20 -31.21
CA ALA A 9 -14.83 3.54 -30.92
C ALA A 9 -13.29 3.58 -30.94
N ARG A 10 -12.60 2.45 -30.73
CA ARG A 10 -11.14 2.39 -30.84
C ARG A 10 -10.63 2.81 -32.24
N PHE A 11 -11.36 2.47 -33.25
CA PHE A 11 -11.01 2.74 -34.65
C PHE A 11 -11.65 4.02 -35.16
N ASP A 12 -12.90 4.23 -34.84
CA ASP A 12 -13.76 5.27 -35.47
C ASP A 12 -13.75 6.60 -34.71
N CYS A 13 -13.51 6.57 -33.37
CA CYS A 13 -13.57 7.78 -32.57
C CYS A 13 -12.19 8.47 -32.47
N PRO A 14 -12.13 9.81 -32.65
CA PRO A 14 -13.23 10.74 -32.86
C PRO A 14 -13.59 11.02 -34.34
N ARG A 15 -12.84 10.49 -35.32
CA ARG A 15 -12.92 10.92 -36.74
C ARG A 15 -14.18 10.47 -37.40
N GLU A 16 -14.46 9.18 -37.42
CA GLU A 16 -15.61 8.60 -38.13
C GLU A 16 -16.90 8.57 -37.28
N TRP A 17 -16.71 8.73 -35.93
CA TRP A 17 -17.82 8.75 -34.99
C TRP A 17 -17.70 9.89 -33.97
N PRO A 18 -17.77 11.16 -34.43
CA PRO A 18 -17.58 12.32 -33.56
C PRO A 18 -18.72 12.52 -32.54
N GLU A 19 -19.97 12.09 -32.87
CA GLU A 19 -21.14 12.30 -32.02
C GLU A 19 -21.20 11.35 -30.81
N LEU A 20 -20.45 10.24 -30.82
CA LEU A 20 -20.49 9.22 -29.76
C LEU A 20 -20.27 9.83 -28.39
N VAL A 21 -19.18 10.55 -28.22
CA VAL A 21 -18.77 11.06 -26.91
C VAL A 21 -19.70 12.17 -26.42
N PRO A 22 -20.06 13.21 -27.21
CA PRO A 22 -21.04 14.20 -26.80
C PRO A 22 -22.40 13.60 -26.42
N THR A 23 -22.89 12.61 -27.16
CA THR A 23 -24.15 11.91 -26.87
C THR A 23 -24.05 11.17 -25.52
N LEU A 24 -22.96 10.43 -25.28
CA LEU A 24 -22.77 9.72 -24.01
C LEU A 24 -22.70 10.69 -22.81
N VAL A 25 -22.05 11.84 -22.96
CA VAL A 25 -22.00 12.88 -21.92
C VAL A 25 -23.40 13.45 -21.66
N SER A 26 -24.12 13.85 -22.69
CA SER A 26 -25.48 14.37 -22.55
C SER A 26 -26.41 13.41 -21.83
N VAL A 27 -26.39 12.12 -22.18
CA VAL A 27 -27.20 11.09 -21.51
C VAL A 27 -26.69 10.82 -20.08
N THR A 28 -25.37 10.92 -19.83
CA THR A 28 -24.80 10.75 -18.46
C THR A 28 -25.31 11.83 -17.51
N CYS A 29 -25.44 13.05 -17.99
CA CYS A 29 -25.95 14.20 -17.22
C CYS A 29 -27.48 14.28 -17.20
N GLY A 30 -28.19 13.41 -17.91
CA GLY A 30 -29.65 13.37 -17.99
C GLY A 30 -30.33 12.83 -16.72
N GLU A 31 -31.63 13.14 -16.61
CA GLU A 31 -32.42 12.83 -15.40
C GLU A 31 -32.74 11.34 -15.19
N GLN A 32 -32.72 10.53 -16.27
CA GLN A 32 -33.08 9.12 -16.19
C GLN A 32 -31.93 8.26 -15.58
N PRO A 33 -32.04 7.74 -14.34
CA PRO A 33 -30.93 7.10 -13.63
C PRO A 33 -30.34 5.89 -14.37
N LEU A 34 -31.19 5.05 -14.97
CA LEU A 34 -30.75 3.84 -15.68
C LEU A 34 -30.06 4.16 -17.02
N ALA A 35 -30.59 5.12 -17.77
CA ALA A 35 -29.97 5.57 -19.02
C ALA A 35 -28.60 6.21 -18.73
N SER A 36 -28.54 7.10 -17.74
CA SER A 36 -27.31 7.74 -17.27
C SER A 36 -26.27 6.71 -16.78
N HIS A 37 -26.68 5.69 -16.02
CA HIS A 37 -25.78 4.62 -15.61
C HIS A 37 -25.19 3.86 -16.81
N ARG A 38 -26.01 3.49 -17.79
CA ARG A 38 -25.58 2.77 -18.99
C ARG A 38 -24.68 3.63 -19.89
N ALA A 39 -24.98 4.90 -20.03
CA ALA A 39 -24.16 5.86 -20.76
C ALA A 39 -22.78 6.04 -20.09
N LEU A 40 -22.76 6.23 -18.78
CA LEU A 40 -21.54 6.37 -18.00
C LEU A 40 -20.66 5.10 -18.05
N LEU A 41 -21.28 3.91 -18.00
CA LEU A 41 -20.58 2.64 -18.17
C LEU A 41 -19.95 2.54 -19.57
N THR A 42 -20.69 2.94 -20.60
CA THR A 42 -20.20 2.95 -21.98
C THR A 42 -19.07 3.97 -22.14
N LEU A 43 -19.25 5.18 -21.63
CA LEU A 43 -18.23 6.23 -21.63
C LEU A 43 -16.94 5.76 -20.93
N HIS A 44 -17.07 5.10 -19.78
CA HIS A 44 -15.92 4.52 -19.09
C HIS A 44 -15.13 3.54 -19.97
N HIS A 45 -15.81 2.63 -20.66
CA HIS A 45 -15.14 1.67 -21.55
C HIS A 45 -14.51 2.34 -22.77
N VAL A 46 -15.18 3.34 -23.37
CA VAL A 46 -14.65 4.13 -24.49
C VAL A 46 -13.38 4.86 -24.05
N VAL A 47 -13.45 5.64 -22.97
CA VAL A 47 -12.29 6.37 -22.41
C VAL A 47 -11.14 5.42 -22.06
N LYS A 48 -11.42 4.28 -21.41
CA LYS A 48 -10.42 3.27 -21.11
C LYS A 48 -9.70 2.77 -22.37
N THR A 49 -10.45 2.54 -23.43
CA THR A 49 -9.91 2.03 -24.70
C THR A 49 -9.10 3.09 -25.43
N LEU A 50 -9.57 4.33 -25.49
CA LEU A 50 -8.85 5.44 -26.12
C LEU A 50 -7.57 5.80 -25.34
N ALA A 51 -7.61 5.81 -24.02
CA ALA A 51 -6.45 6.05 -23.18
C ALA A 51 -5.32 5.01 -23.36
N SER A 52 -5.64 3.81 -23.86
CA SER A 52 -4.66 2.75 -24.11
C SER A 52 -3.90 2.87 -25.45
N LYS A 53 -4.29 3.81 -26.30
CA LYS A 53 -3.61 4.07 -27.57
C LYS A 53 -2.27 4.74 -27.35
N ARG A 54 -1.25 4.36 -28.14
CA ARG A 54 0.15 4.81 -27.92
C ARG A 54 0.68 5.73 -29.02
N LEU A 55 0.07 5.76 -30.20
CA LEU A 55 0.51 6.60 -31.31
C LEU A 55 0.37 8.09 -30.95
N THR A 56 1.33 8.91 -31.35
CA THR A 56 1.38 10.35 -31.02
C THR A 56 0.11 11.08 -31.44
N ALA A 57 -0.41 10.78 -32.65
CA ALA A 57 -1.66 11.36 -33.13
C ALA A 57 -2.87 10.99 -32.27
N ASP A 58 -2.94 9.71 -31.83
CA ASP A 58 -4.02 9.23 -30.95
C ASP A 58 -3.92 9.87 -29.57
N ARG A 59 -2.71 10.04 -29.04
CA ARG A 59 -2.50 10.71 -27.75
C ARG A 59 -2.92 12.17 -27.80
N ARG A 60 -2.59 12.87 -28.89
CA ARG A 60 -3.04 14.26 -29.10
C ARG A 60 -4.55 14.36 -29.13
N ALA A 61 -5.20 13.50 -29.92
CA ALA A 61 -6.67 13.44 -29.99
C ALA A 61 -7.29 13.12 -28.60
N PHE A 62 -6.65 12.25 -27.81
CA PHE A 62 -7.10 11.93 -26.46
C PHE A 62 -6.93 13.12 -25.48
N HIS A 63 -5.88 13.93 -25.61
CA HIS A 63 -5.73 15.16 -24.82
C HIS A 63 -6.84 16.19 -25.16
N GLU A 64 -7.15 16.39 -26.44
CA GLU A 64 -8.23 17.27 -26.88
C GLU A 64 -9.59 16.80 -26.37
N LEU A 65 -9.84 15.48 -26.46
CA LEU A 65 -11.04 14.85 -25.94
C LEU A 65 -11.13 14.99 -24.39
N THR A 66 -10.02 14.88 -23.70
CA THR A 66 -9.97 15.03 -22.23
C THR A 66 -10.37 16.43 -21.80
N ALA A 67 -9.91 17.47 -22.49
CA ALA A 67 -10.28 18.85 -22.18
C ALA A 67 -11.81 19.08 -22.28
N ALA A 68 -12.49 18.40 -23.22
CA ALA A 68 -13.94 18.48 -23.36
C ALA A 68 -14.71 17.60 -22.35
N LEU A 69 -14.13 16.45 -21.94
CA LEU A 69 -14.82 15.48 -21.08
C LEU A 69 -14.65 15.73 -19.59
N LEU A 70 -13.51 16.26 -19.18
CA LEU A 70 -13.16 16.39 -17.76
C LEU A 70 -14.16 17.24 -16.97
N PRO A 71 -14.56 18.46 -17.42
CA PRO A 71 -15.50 19.29 -16.69
C PRO A 71 -16.87 18.65 -16.47
N PRO A 72 -17.60 18.16 -17.51
CA PRO A 72 -18.93 17.61 -17.30
C PRO A 72 -18.93 16.30 -16.49
N VAL A 73 -17.91 15.43 -16.66
CA VAL A 73 -17.80 14.20 -15.88
C VAL A 73 -17.43 14.50 -14.42
N LEU A 74 -16.62 15.53 -14.17
CA LEU A 74 -16.31 16.01 -12.82
C LEU A 74 -17.55 16.52 -12.10
N ALA A 75 -18.34 17.37 -12.76
CA ALA A 75 -19.61 17.88 -12.22
C ALA A 75 -20.59 16.74 -11.90
N ALA A 76 -20.76 15.78 -12.82
CA ALA A 76 -21.59 14.60 -12.61
C ALA A 76 -21.08 13.76 -11.42
N TRP A 77 -19.77 13.56 -11.29
CA TRP A 77 -19.18 12.84 -10.16
C TRP A 77 -19.48 13.53 -8.83
N GLN A 78 -19.32 14.84 -8.75
CA GLN A 78 -19.59 15.62 -7.53
C GLN A 78 -21.06 15.49 -7.09
N GLN A 79 -22.01 15.62 -8.04
CA GLN A 79 -23.44 15.45 -7.79
C GLN A 79 -23.79 14.04 -7.31
N LEU A 80 -23.27 13.02 -8.00
CA LEU A 80 -23.52 11.61 -7.68
C LEU A 80 -22.96 11.24 -6.31
N HIS A 81 -21.78 11.76 -5.96
CA HIS A 81 -21.20 11.55 -4.64
C HIS A 81 -22.08 12.20 -3.55
N ALA A 82 -22.49 13.45 -3.72
CA ALA A 82 -23.36 14.12 -2.77
C ALA A 82 -24.70 13.36 -2.61
N ALA A 83 -25.32 12.93 -3.70
CA ALA A 83 -26.54 12.14 -3.67
C ALA A 83 -26.36 10.79 -2.94
N ALA A 84 -25.20 10.13 -3.07
CA ALA A 84 -24.91 8.88 -2.36
C ALA A 84 -24.86 9.05 -0.84
N LEU A 85 -24.51 10.25 -0.34
CA LEU A 85 -24.48 10.55 1.09
C LEU A 85 -25.84 10.97 1.66
N THR A 86 -26.71 11.56 0.84
CA THR A 86 -27.96 12.20 1.29
C THR A 86 -29.21 11.36 1.06
N ALA A 87 -29.18 10.39 0.14
CA ALA A 87 -30.35 9.59 -0.25
C ALA A 87 -30.17 8.10 0.11
N PRO A 88 -30.52 7.65 1.33
CA PRO A 88 -30.29 6.27 1.78
C PRO A 88 -30.91 5.19 0.88
N ALA A 89 -32.13 5.42 0.36
CA ALA A 89 -32.85 4.46 -0.46
C ALA A 89 -32.13 4.13 -1.78
N ASP A 90 -31.52 5.15 -2.44
CA ASP A 90 -30.84 5.02 -3.72
C ASP A 90 -29.32 5.13 -3.61
N SER A 91 -28.78 5.17 -2.36
CA SER A 91 -27.35 5.39 -2.10
C SER A 91 -26.45 4.41 -2.87
N ARG A 92 -26.87 3.16 -3.01
CA ARG A 92 -26.12 2.13 -3.75
C ARG A 92 -25.99 2.48 -5.22
N LEU A 93 -27.08 2.90 -5.90
CA LEU A 93 -27.04 3.25 -7.31
C LEU A 93 -26.20 4.52 -7.55
N HIS A 94 -26.38 5.54 -6.69
CA HIS A 94 -25.59 6.77 -6.76
C HIS A 94 -24.12 6.49 -6.54
N LEU A 95 -23.75 5.67 -5.56
CA LEU A 95 -22.36 5.29 -5.27
C LEU A 95 -21.74 4.49 -6.41
N GLU A 96 -22.50 3.58 -7.05
CA GLU A 96 -22.01 2.83 -8.19
C GLU A 96 -21.72 3.75 -9.40
N ARG A 97 -22.61 4.70 -9.66
CA ARG A 97 -22.42 5.73 -10.70
C ARG A 97 -21.25 6.65 -10.37
N ALA A 98 -21.14 7.13 -9.12
CA ALA A 98 -19.99 7.94 -8.65
C ALA A 98 -18.67 7.19 -8.85
N ARG A 99 -18.64 5.89 -8.55
CA ARG A 99 -17.46 5.02 -8.77
C ARG A 99 -17.12 4.89 -10.25
N LEU A 100 -18.10 4.77 -11.15
CA LEU A 100 -17.86 4.73 -12.60
C LEU A 100 -17.33 6.07 -13.11
N ALA A 101 -17.92 7.19 -12.65
CA ALA A 101 -17.44 8.52 -12.97
C ALA A 101 -15.98 8.71 -12.51
N LEU A 102 -15.65 8.36 -11.28
CA LEU A 102 -14.28 8.44 -10.76
C LEU A 102 -13.30 7.56 -11.54
N LYS A 103 -13.71 6.36 -11.98
CA LYS A 103 -12.88 5.52 -12.85
C LYS A 103 -12.60 6.20 -14.21
N THR A 104 -13.57 6.90 -14.75
CA THR A 104 -13.44 7.64 -16.01
C THR A 104 -12.53 8.85 -15.81
N LEU A 105 -12.77 9.65 -14.77
CA LEU A 105 -11.95 10.80 -14.38
C LEU A 105 -10.48 10.40 -14.13
N ARG A 106 -10.24 9.28 -13.44
CA ARG A 106 -8.89 8.77 -13.25
C ARG A 106 -8.17 8.54 -14.58
N ARG A 107 -8.86 7.96 -15.59
CA ARG A 107 -8.24 7.75 -16.91
C ARG A 107 -7.99 9.06 -17.66
N LEU A 108 -8.91 10.02 -17.56
CA LEU A 108 -8.76 11.34 -18.16
C LEU A 108 -7.61 12.10 -17.50
N ALA A 109 -7.59 12.21 -16.16
CA ALA A 109 -6.56 12.95 -15.45
C ALA A 109 -5.15 12.35 -15.65
N VAL A 110 -5.01 11.01 -15.52
CA VAL A 110 -3.71 10.35 -15.58
C VAL A 110 -3.14 10.25 -16.99
N HIS A 111 -3.99 9.96 -17.99
CA HIS A 111 -3.50 9.70 -19.35
C HIS A 111 -3.86 10.81 -20.34
N GLY A 112 -4.82 11.66 -20.01
CA GLY A 112 -5.32 12.72 -20.87
C GLY A 112 -4.78 14.11 -20.54
N CYS A 113 -4.28 14.34 -19.31
CA CYS A 113 -3.59 15.57 -18.94
C CYS A 113 -2.07 15.38 -19.09
N ARG A 114 -1.37 16.37 -19.63
CA ARG A 114 0.11 16.37 -19.66
C ARG A 114 0.71 16.71 -18.30
N ARG A 115 0.11 17.71 -17.65
CA ARG A 115 0.40 18.15 -16.29
C ARG A 115 -0.92 18.31 -15.54
N PRO A 116 -1.37 17.30 -14.81
CA PRO A 116 -2.72 17.32 -14.19
C PRO A 116 -2.97 18.52 -13.30
N LEU A 117 -1.97 18.99 -12.55
CA LEU A 117 -2.17 20.13 -11.63
C LEU A 117 -2.13 21.51 -12.29
N GLU A 118 -1.83 21.60 -13.58
CA GLU A 118 -2.04 22.83 -14.38
C GLU A 118 -3.46 22.93 -14.94
N SER A 119 -4.24 21.83 -14.93
CA SER A 119 -5.66 21.83 -15.29
C SER A 119 -6.51 22.08 -14.04
N ALA A 120 -7.31 23.15 -14.02
CA ALA A 120 -8.18 23.49 -12.89
C ALA A 120 -9.13 22.35 -12.49
N ASP A 121 -9.70 21.66 -13.45
CA ASP A 121 -10.61 20.54 -13.19
C ASP A 121 -9.88 19.31 -12.64
N ALA A 122 -8.71 18.98 -13.18
CA ALA A 122 -7.92 17.87 -12.66
C ALA A 122 -7.34 18.19 -11.27
N GLN A 123 -6.94 19.42 -11.01
CA GLN A 123 -6.55 19.90 -9.68
C GLN A 123 -7.72 19.78 -8.70
N THR A 124 -8.91 20.23 -9.09
CA THR A 124 -10.14 20.10 -8.29
C THR A 124 -10.44 18.63 -7.98
N LEU A 125 -10.36 17.73 -8.97
CA LEU A 125 -10.56 16.30 -8.77
C LEU A 125 -9.59 15.73 -7.75
N LEU A 126 -8.30 16.00 -7.91
CA LEU A 126 -7.24 15.45 -7.06
C LEU A 126 -7.33 15.98 -5.63
N THR A 127 -7.56 17.28 -5.45
CA THR A 127 -7.73 17.90 -4.13
C THR A 127 -8.99 17.41 -3.44
N ALA A 128 -10.13 17.35 -4.15
CA ALA A 128 -11.38 16.84 -3.59
C ALA A 128 -11.31 15.36 -3.21
N SER A 129 -10.40 14.58 -3.81
CA SER A 129 -10.29 13.15 -3.55
C SER A 129 -9.99 12.80 -2.09
N PHE A 130 -9.26 13.63 -1.36
CA PHE A 130 -8.98 13.40 0.06
C PHE A 130 -10.27 13.44 0.89
N GLU A 131 -11.05 14.51 0.75
CA GLU A 131 -12.29 14.67 1.48
C GLU A 131 -13.34 13.63 1.06
N ARG A 132 -13.46 13.35 -0.25
CA ARG A 132 -14.40 12.37 -0.78
C ARG A 132 -14.03 10.94 -0.33
N CYS A 133 -12.74 10.65 -0.21
CA CYS A 133 -12.27 9.38 0.33
C CYS A 133 -12.65 9.24 1.81
N ARG A 134 -12.45 10.28 2.63
CA ARG A 134 -12.85 10.31 4.04
C ARG A 134 -14.35 10.07 4.19
N GLN A 135 -15.18 10.77 3.42
CA GLN A 135 -16.64 10.59 3.40
C GLN A 135 -17.04 9.15 2.99
N ALA A 136 -16.31 8.55 2.05
CA ALA A 136 -16.56 7.15 1.65
C ALA A 136 -16.22 6.15 2.77
N LEU A 137 -15.17 6.42 3.57
CA LEU A 137 -14.82 5.61 4.73
C LEU A 137 -15.86 5.74 5.85
N GLU A 138 -16.38 6.94 6.09
CA GLU A 138 -17.46 7.19 7.04
C GLU A 138 -18.76 6.52 6.61
N LEU A 139 -19.11 6.61 5.32
CA LEU A 139 -20.25 5.88 4.75
C LEU A 139 -20.08 4.37 4.93
N ARG A 140 -18.87 3.84 4.70
CA ARG A 140 -18.58 2.42 4.96
C ARG A 140 -18.90 2.03 6.41
N ARG A 141 -18.42 2.81 7.36
CA ARG A 141 -18.67 2.56 8.79
C ARG A 141 -20.16 2.59 9.10
N ALA A 142 -20.86 3.62 8.65
CA ALA A 142 -22.31 3.74 8.85
C ALA A 142 -23.10 2.56 8.26
N LEU A 143 -22.68 2.04 7.08
CA LEU A 143 -23.30 0.86 6.49
C LEU A 143 -23.04 -0.40 7.33
N LEU A 144 -21.82 -0.58 7.84
CA LEU A 144 -21.49 -1.72 8.71
C LEU A 144 -22.25 -1.66 10.04
N ASP A 145 -22.32 -0.48 10.65
CA ASP A 145 -23.08 -0.25 11.89
C ASP A 145 -24.57 -0.54 11.71
N ALA A 146 -25.10 -0.30 10.49
CA ALA A 146 -26.46 -0.64 10.09
C ALA A 146 -26.66 -2.09 9.61
N GLY A 147 -25.62 -2.95 9.66
CA GLY A 147 -25.66 -4.33 9.20
C GLY A 147 -25.77 -4.46 7.66
N GLN A 148 -25.42 -3.41 6.90
CA GLN A 148 -25.55 -3.38 5.45
C GLN A 148 -24.21 -3.69 4.74
N PRO A 149 -24.25 -4.23 3.49
CA PRO A 149 -23.05 -4.54 2.73
C PRO A 149 -22.24 -3.28 2.37
N ALA A 150 -21.02 -3.16 2.86
CA ALA A 150 -20.13 -2.01 2.63
C ALA A 150 -19.15 -2.17 1.45
N ALA A 151 -19.13 -3.33 0.77
CA ALA A 151 -18.13 -3.65 -0.26
C ALA A 151 -18.05 -2.63 -1.42
N LEU A 152 -19.15 -1.92 -1.74
CA LEU A 152 -19.15 -0.89 -2.77
C LEU A 152 -18.45 0.39 -2.29
N ALA A 153 -18.70 0.79 -1.03
CA ALA A 153 -18.03 1.93 -0.40
C ALA A 153 -16.51 1.66 -0.27
N GLU A 154 -16.12 0.44 0.08
CA GLU A 154 -14.72 0.00 0.11
C GLU A 154 -14.05 0.13 -1.25
N LYS A 155 -14.69 -0.40 -2.32
CA LYS A 155 -14.19 -0.27 -3.69
C LYS A 155 -14.08 1.18 -4.15
N TYR A 156 -14.96 2.03 -3.65
CA TYR A 156 -14.95 3.45 -3.98
C TYR A 156 -13.82 4.18 -3.23
N ALA A 157 -13.66 3.95 -1.93
CA ALA A 157 -12.56 4.51 -1.13
C ALA A 157 -11.17 4.12 -1.72
N VAL A 158 -10.96 2.83 -2.02
CA VAL A 158 -9.72 2.35 -2.65
C VAL A 158 -9.47 2.99 -4.02
N LEU A 159 -10.51 3.40 -4.74
CA LEU A 159 -10.32 4.04 -6.04
C LEU A 159 -9.67 5.42 -5.92
N HIS A 160 -9.89 6.16 -4.82
CA HIS A 160 -9.22 7.42 -4.55
C HIS A 160 -7.71 7.22 -4.32
N THR A 161 -7.32 6.21 -3.54
CA THR A 161 -5.88 5.91 -3.37
C THR A 161 -5.22 5.52 -4.69
N LYS A 162 -5.94 4.79 -5.56
CA LYS A 162 -5.46 4.44 -6.91
C LYS A 162 -5.35 5.65 -7.83
N LEU A 163 -6.25 6.64 -7.73
CA LEU A 163 -6.14 7.87 -8.49
C LEU A 163 -4.87 8.63 -8.11
N LEU A 164 -4.61 8.80 -6.82
CA LEU A 164 -3.40 9.47 -6.32
C LEU A 164 -2.13 8.71 -6.71
N ALA A 165 -2.12 7.39 -6.55
CA ALA A 165 -0.97 6.55 -6.90
C ALA A 165 -0.63 6.60 -8.40
N ASP A 166 -1.63 6.44 -9.28
CA ASP A 166 -1.41 6.51 -10.72
C ASP A 166 -0.93 7.91 -11.16
N THR A 167 -1.45 8.97 -10.51
CA THR A 167 -1.03 10.35 -10.82
C THR A 167 0.41 10.58 -10.40
N LEU A 168 0.80 10.11 -9.22
CA LEU A 168 2.17 10.16 -8.72
C LEU A 168 3.13 9.39 -9.64
N GLU A 169 2.76 8.17 -10.03
CA GLU A 169 3.60 7.31 -10.87
C GLU A 169 3.79 7.88 -12.29
N THR A 170 2.73 8.48 -12.85
CA THR A 170 2.75 8.97 -14.23
C THR A 170 3.28 10.41 -14.34
N HIS A 171 3.04 11.24 -13.33
CA HIS A 171 3.34 12.68 -13.33
C HIS A 171 4.00 13.13 -12.02
N PRO A 172 5.15 12.56 -11.61
CA PRO A 172 5.74 12.83 -10.31
C PRO A 172 6.04 14.32 -10.06
N LEU A 173 6.58 15.04 -11.04
CA LEU A 173 6.88 16.46 -10.86
C LEU A 173 5.61 17.33 -10.80
N SER A 174 4.57 17.00 -11.55
CA SER A 174 3.27 17.66 -11.42
C SER A 174 2.60 17.36 -10.08
N PHE A 175 2.93 16.23 -9.42
CA PHE A 175 2.33 15.81 -8.16
C PHE A 175 2.92 16.52 -6.92
N VAL A 176 3.99 17.29 -7.05
CA VAL A 176 4.73 17.92 -5.94
C VAL A 176 3.82 18.65 -4.93
N PRO A 177 2.83 19.48 -5.34
CA PRO A 177 1.93 20.14 -4.39
C PRO A 177 1.03 19.19 -3.60
N LEU A 178 0.87 17.95 -4.04
CA LEU A 178 0.06 16.93 -3.37
C LEU A 178 0.87 15.97 -2.50
N ILE A 179 2.20 16.07 -2.47
CA ILE A 179 3.05 15.16 -1.67
C ILE A 179 2.68 15.27 -0.19
N GLN A 180 2.73 16.49 0.36
CA GLN A 180 2.45 16.70 1.79
C GLN A 180 1.02 16.28 2.17
N PRO A 181 -0.06 16.77 1.49
CA PRO A 181 -1.41 16.32 1.84
C PRO A 181 -1.64 14.82 1.66
N THR A 182 -0.96 14.17 0.71
CA THR A 182 -1.05 12.71 0.54
C THR A 182 -0.40 11.97 1.72
N LEU A 183 0.80 12.36 2.11
CA LEU A 183 1.51 11.76 3.24
C LEU A 183 0.75 11.97 4.56
N GLU A 184 0.27 13.20 4.81
CA GLU A 184 -0.55 13.52 6.00
C GLU A 184 -1.85 12.71 6.03
N PHE A 185 -2.57 12.65 4.91
CA PHE A 185 -3.79 11.87 4.79
C PHE A 185 -3.55 10.39 5.12
N CYS A 186 -2.54 9.79 4.50
CA CYS A 186 -2.20 8.39 4.74
C CYS A 186 -1.74 8.15 6.18
N ALA A 187 -0.87 9.03 6.72
CA ALA A 187 -0.35 8.88 8.07
C ALA A 187 -1.44 9.03 9.14
N VAL A 188 -2.32 10.02 9.00
CA VAL A 188 -3.43 10.23 9.94
C VAL A 188 -4.36 9.02 9.99
N HIS A 189 -4.66 8.40 8.85
CA HIS A 189 -5.55 7.24 8.84
C HIS A 189 -4.85 5.96 9.32
N VAL A 190 -3.59 5.72 8.94
CA VAL A 190 -2.91 4.45 9.21
C VAL A 190 -2.22 4.41 10.58
N PHE A 191 -1.66 5.55 11.03
CA PHE A 191 -0.77 5.59 12.19
C PHE A 191 -1.33 6.38 13.39
N THR A 192 -2.61 6.78 13.33
CA THR A 192 -3.24 7.48 14.45
C THR A 192 -4.61 6.90 14.77
N GLU A 193 -5.12 7.16 15.99
CA GLU A 193 -6.44 6.75 16.43
C GLU A 193 -7.60 7.29 15.57
N ARG A 194 -7.37 8.35 14.80
CA ARG A 194 -8.38 8.90 13.88
C ARG A 194 -8.81 7.92 12.79
N GLY A 195 -7.95 6.97 12.44
CA GLY A 195 -8.27 5.88 11.53
C GLY A 195 -8.99 4.70 12.17
N ALA A 196 -9.06 4.63 13.49
CA ALA A 196 -9.67 3.52 14.21
C ALA A 196 -11.13 3.31 13.78
N GLY A 197 -11.49 2.08 13.44
CA GLY A 197 -12.83 1.72 12.94
C GLY A 197 -13.13 2.13 11.48
N LEU A 198 -12.27 2.91 10.83
CA LEU A 198 -12.41 3.29 9.41
C LEU A 198 -11.60 2.38 8.49
N LEU A 199 -10.48 1.84 8.98
CA LEU A 199 -9.55 1.04 8.19
C LEU A 199 -10.11 -0.30 7.77
N PHE A 200 -9.67 -0.76 6.61
CA PHE A 200 -9.78 -2.14 6.12
C PHE A 200 -8.57 -2.43 5.23
N GLU A 201 -8.20 -3.68 5.13
CA GLU A 201 -6.94 -4.13 4.56
C GLU A 201 -6.56 -3.43 3.23
N LYS A 202 -7.46 -3.47 2.23
CA LYS A 202 -7.19 -2.90 0.89
C LYS A 202 -6.96 -1.39 0.90
N PHE A 203 -7.59 -0.66 1.80
CA PHE A 203 -7.38 0.78 1.93
C PHE A 203 -6.05 1.05 2.64
N THR A 204 -5.76 0.33 3.72
CA THR A 204 -4.49 0.43 4.44
C THR A 204 -3.31 0.14 3.51
N VAL A 205 -3.37 -0.95 2.73
CA VAL A 205 -2.37 -1.28 1.70
C VAL A 205 -2.25 -0.15 0.67
N GLY A 206 -3.36 0.46 0.25
CA GLY A 206 -3.35 1.62 -0.65
C GLY A 206 -2.58 2.82 -0.07
N CYS A 207 -2.82 3.16 1.19
CA CYS A 207 -2.13 4.24 1.89
C CYS A 207 -0.62 3.94 2.08
N LEU A 208 -0.27 2.73 2.53
CA LEU A 208 1.12 2.31 2.70
C LEU A 208 1.89 2.34 1.38
N ASN A 209 1.27 1.89 0.29
CA ASN A 209 1.86 1.96 -1.04
C ASN A 209 2.04 3.41 -1.52
N LEU A 210 1.13 4.34 -1.19
CA LEU A 210 1.29 5.76 -1.49
C LEU A 210 2.49 6.36 -0.73
N ILE A 211 2.61 6.10 0.57
CA ILE A 211 3.77 6.53 1.38
C ILE A 211 5.07 5.99 0.76
N LYS A 212 5.09 4.69 0.43
CA LYS A 212 6.25 4.05 -0.19
C LYS A 212 6.55 4.62 -1.57
N ALA A 213 5.55 4.91 -2.38
CA ALA A 213 5.74 5.49 -3.71
C ALA A 213 6.38 6.89 -3.63
N VAL A 214 5.94 7.74 -2.70
CA VAL A 214 6.60 9.04 -2.44
C VAL A 214 8.03 8.84 -1.94
N LEU A 215 8.23 7.94 -0.98
CA LEU A 215 9.54 7.66 -0.39
C LEU A 215 10.57 7.23 -1.43
N LEU A 216 10.18 6.32 -2.32
CA LEU A 216 11.08 5.70 -3.30
C LEU A 216 11.07 6.39 -4.67
N CYS A 217 10.25 7.43 -4.88
CA CYS A 217 10.20 8.15 -6.15
C CYS A 217 11.58 8.65 -6.56
N HIS A 218 11.99 8.28 -7.76
CA HIS A 218 13.31 8.63 -8.30
C HIS A 218 13.44 10.15 -8.47
N GLU A 219 12.39 10.80 -8.95
CA GLU A 219 12.35 12.24 -9.21
C GLU A 219 12.46 13.08 -7.93
N TYR A 220 12.23 12.47 -6.74
CA TYR A 220 12.28 13.13 -5.43
C TYR A 220 13.59 12.87 -4.67
N ARG A 221 14.60 12.34 -5.34
CA ARG A 221 15.92 12.11 -4.74
C ARG A 221 16.73 13.40 -4.68
N PRO A 222 17.64 13.51 -3.69
CA PRO A 222 18.56 14.64 -3.70
C PRO A 222 19.38 14.58 -4.98
N PRO A 223 19.69 15.73 -5.57
CA PRO A 223 20.49 15.79 -6.76
C PRO A 223 21.90 15.26 -6.47
N ARG A 224 22.49 14.57 -7.45
CA ARG A 224 23.91 14.21 -7.40
C ARG A 224 24.75 15.47 -7.57
N ASP A 225 25.95 15.45 -7.01
CA ASP A 225 26.88 16.59 -7.02
C ASP A 225 27.66 16.69 -8.36
N ASP A 226 26.92 16.50 -9.47
CA ASP A 226 27.47 16.50 -10.84
C ASP A 226 27.38 17.84 -11.56
N GLY A 227 27.00 18.92 -10.84
CA GLY A 227 26.93 20.27 -11.39
C GLY A 227 25.79 20.53 -12.40
N ALA A 228 24.91 19.56 -12.64
CA ALA A 228 23.77 19.76 -13.55
C ALA A 228 22.74 20.74 -12.96
N PRO A 229 22.12 21.61 -13.78
CA PRO A 229 21.04 22.48 -13.33
C PRO A 229 19.85 21.62 -12.85
N ARG A 230 19.31 21.98 -11.69
CA ARG A 230 18.29 21.21 -10.96
C ARG A 230 16.91 21.78 -11.24
N GLU A 231 15.94 20.90 -11.50
CA GLU A 231 14.55 21.32 -11.60
C GLU A 231 14.05 21.76 -10.23
N PRO A 232 13.44 22.96 -10.12
CA PRO A 232 12.92 23.47 -8.84
C PRO A 232 11.94 22.54 -8.17
N GLU A 233 11.12 21.83 -8.95
CA GLU A 233 10.12 20.85 -8.49
C GLU A 233 10.78 19.66 -7.79
N THR A 234 11.90 19.15 -8.29
CA THR A 234 12.67 18.07 -7.64
C THR A 234 13.20 18.49 -6.27
N MET A 235 13.72 19.70 -6.17
CA MET A 235 14.23 20.25 -4.90
C MET A 235 13.12 20.43 -3.89
N GLU A 236 11.98 20.97 -4.31
CA GLU A 236 10.83 21.17 -3.45
C GLU A 236 10.23 19.83 -3.00
N ALA A 237 10.09 18.86 -3.90
CA ALA A 237 9.65 17.50 -3.55
C ALA A 237 10.56 16.85 -2.50
N HIS A 238 11.88 16.98 -2.69
CA HIS A 238 12.84 16.47 -1.72
C HIS A 238 12.69 17.15 -0.36
N ARG A 239 12.57 18.49 -0.34
CA ARG A 239 12.38 19.27 0.88
C ARG A 239 11.11 18.84 1.65
N ILE A 240 9.98 18.71 0.96
CA ILE A 240 8.70 18.28 1.55
C ILE A 240 8.84 16.87 2.11
N LYS A 241 9.42 15.95 1.34
CA LYS A 241 9.65 14.57 1.77
C LYS A 241 10.49 14.50 3.05
N MET A 242 11.61 15.20 3.09
CA MET A 242 12.50 15.18 4.26
C MET A 242 11.88 15.87 5.48
N ALA A 243 11.09 16.92 5.27
CA ALA A 243 10.35 17.56 6.35
C ALA A 243 9.29 16.64 6.97
N PHE A 244 8.57 15.86 6.15
CA PHE A 244 7.56 14.92 6.63
C PHE A 244 8.19 13.75 7.40
N PHE A 245 9.28 13.16 6.89
CA PHE A 245 10.01 12.08 7.56
C PHE A 245 11.02 12.61 8.59
N GLY A 246 10.65 13.66 9.34
CA GLY A 246 11.42 14.13 10.49
C GLY A 246 11.49 13.06 11.60
N SER A 247 12.39 13.24 12.57
CA SER A 247 12.72 12.19 13.55
C SER A 247 11.51 11.64 14.30
N GLN A 248 10.63 12.50 14.81
CA GLN A 248 9.48 12.06 15.63
C GLN A 248 8.42 11.28 14.83
N PRO A 249 7.91 11.76 13.68
CA PRO A 249 6.98 10.98 12.87
C PRO A 249 7.57 9.66 12.38
N LEU A 250 8.84 9.65 12.01
CA LEU A 250 9.56 8.47 11.54
C LEU A 250 9.67 7.39 12.62
N GLU A 251 10.02 7.78 13.85
CA GLU A 251 10.06 6.88 15.01
C GLU A 251 8.68 6.27 15.30
N GLN A 252 7.64 7.11 15.34
CA GLN A 252 6.27 6.66 15.58
C GLN A 252 5.81 5.67 14.51
N MET A 253 6.08 5.96 13.23
CA MET A 253 5.76 5.05 12.11
C MET A 253 6.50 3.71 12.27
N CYS A 254 7.80 3.74 12.59
CA CYS A 254 8.59 2.52 12.78
C CYS A 254 8.03 1.66 13.91
N ARG A 255 7.78 2.26 15.07
CA ARG A 255 7.19 1.54 16.23
C ARG A 255 5.83 0.95 15.87
N HIS A 256 4.94 1.74 15.28
CA HIS A 256 3.60 1.30 14.91
C HIS A 256 3.63 0.16 13.87
N LEU A 257 4.51 0.22 12.88
CA LEU A 257 4.68 -0.88 11.92
C LEU A 257 5.04 -2.19 12.62
N VAL A 258 5.98 -2.14 13.57
CA VAL A 258 6.46 -3.33 14.27
C VAL A 258 5.45 -3.83 15.30
N THR A 259 4.77 -2.94 16.06
CA THR A 259 3.86 -3.36 17.13
C THR A 259 2.47 -3.74 16.67
N GLU A 260 1.94 -3.11 15.62
CA GLU A 260 0.54 -3.27 15.20
C GLU A 260 0.38 -4.08 13.92
N PHE A 261 1.35 -4.00 12.98
CA PHE A 261 1.19 -4.64 11.68
C PHE A 261 2.06 -5.89 11.46
N PHE A 262 3.15 -6.06 12.22
CA PHE A 262 3.99 -7.25 12.08
C PHE A 262 3.46 -8.47 12.85
N PRO A 263 2.79 -8.34 14.01
CA PRO A 263 2.28 -9.50 14.71
C PRO A 263 1.37 -10.36 13.82
N LEU A 264 1.52 -11.68 13.92
CA LEU A 264 0.67 -12.63 13.21
C LEU A 264 -0.78 -12.50 13.70
N THR A 265 -1.71 -12.38 12.77
CA THR A 265 -3.14 -12.36 13.09
C THR A 265 -3.68 -13.78 13.33
N ALA A 266 -4.87 -13.88 13.90
CA ALA A 266 -5.56 -15.17 14.03
C ALA A 266 -5.78 -15.85 12.66
N ALA A 267 -6.01 -15.06 11.60
CA ALA A 267 -6.16 -15.58 10.23
C ALA A 267 -4.82 -16.13 9.70
N ASP A 268 -3.69 -15.46 10.00
CA ASP A 268 -2.37 -15.94 9.63
C ASP A 268 -2.03 -17.25 10.33
N LEU A 269 -2.34 -17.36 11.61
CA LEU A 269 -2.13 -18.60 12.37
C LEU A 269 -3.00 -19.75 11.84
N ALA A 270 -4.25 -19.47 11.50
CA ALA A 270 -5.15 -20.45 10.92
C ALA A 270 -4.68 -20.90 9.51
N ALA A 271 -4.21 -19.97 8.68
CA ALA A 271 -3.63 -20.30 7.36
C ALA A 271 -2.36 -21.15 7.52
N TRP A 272 -1.48 -20.79 8.46
CA TRP A 272 -0.29 -21.59 8.75
C TRP A 272 -0.64 -23.00 9.27
N ASP A 273 -1.67 -23.13 10.10
CA ASP A 273 -2.12 -24.44 10.59
C ASP A 273 -2.77 -25.30 9.50
N ALA A 274 -3.41 -24.66 8.51
CA ALA A 274 -4.05 -25.37 7.40
C ALA A 274 -3.04 -25.90 6.36
N ASP A 275 -2.09 -25.05 5.93
CA ASP A 275 -1.04 -25.40 4.98
C ASP A 275 0.23 -24.58 5.25
N PRO A 276 1.20 -25.15 5.99
CA PRO A 276 2.45 -24.47 6.32
C PRO A 276 3.33 -24.13 5.11
N GLU A 277 3.31 -24.95 4.06
CA GLU A 277 4.14 -24.74 2.86
C GLU A 277 3.59 -23.62 1.99
N GLU A 278 2.28 -23.60 1.74
CA GLU A 278 1.60 -22.51 1.03
C GLU A 278 1.78 -21.20 1.76
N TYR A 279 1.59 -21.20 3.10
CA TYR A 279 1.78 -20.01 3.93
C TYR A 279 3.19 -19.39 3.81
N VAL A 280 4.24 -20.22 3.80
CA VAL A 280 5.63 -19.75 3.64
C VAL A 280 5.90 -19.25 2.22
N SER A 281 5.35 -19.91 1.21
CA SER A 281 5.48 -19.53 -0.19
C SER A 281 4.81 -18.18 -0.48
N GLU A 282 3.62 -17.95 0.05
CA GLU A 282 2.89 -16.68 -0.12
C GLU A 282 3.60 -15.49 0.57
N ASP A 283 4.29 -15.72 1.70
CA ASP A 283 5.05 -14.70 2.41
C ASP A 283 6.28 -14.19 1.61
N SER A 284 6.70 -14.91 0.56
CA SER A 284 7.93 -14.64 -0.21
C SER A 284 7.74 -13.95 -1.56
N GLY A 285 6.49 -13.79 -2.07
CA GLY A 285 6.20 -13.32 -3.43
C GLY A 285 5.93 -11.82 -3.59
N GLU A 286 5.33 -11.43 -4.75
CA GLU A 286 4.82 -10.07 -5.01
C GLU A 286 3.58 -9.68 -4.17
N ALA A 287 3.30 -10.43 -3.12
CA ALA A 287 2.15 -10.25 -2.23
C ALA A 287 2.09 -8.85 -1.59
N TRP A 288 3.24 -8.14 -1.48
CA TRP A 288 3.31 -6.78 -0.92
C TRP A 288 2.37 -5.76 -1.58
N ARG A 289 1.94 -6.00 -2.82
CA ARG A 289 0.99 -5.12 -3.51
C ARG A 289 -0.43 -5.25 -3.01
N PHE A 290 -0.78 -6.38 -2.41
CA PHE A 290 -2.17 -6.75 -2.17
C PHE A 290 -2.44 -7.19 -0.73
N SER A 291 -1.44 -7.69 -0.01
CA SER A 291 -1.53 -8.20 1.35
C SER A 291 -0.89 -7.24 2.35
N LEU A 292 -1.50 -7.08 3.51
CA LEU A 292 -1.15 -6.06 4.47
C LEU A 292 0.26 -6.26 5.03
N ARG A 293 0.56 -7.45 5.58
CA ARG A 293 1.85 -7.70 6.21
C ARG A 293 3.04 -7.58 5.25
N PRO A 294 3.07 -8.23 4.08
CA PRO A 294 4.15 -7.99 3.12
C PRO A 294 4.29 -6.53 2.70
N CYS A 295 3.17 -5.79 2.59
CA CYS A 295 3.19 -4.36 2.28
C CYS A 295 3.86 -3.54 3.39
N THR A 296 3.52 -3.82 4.66
CA THR A 296 4.11 -3.13 5.82
C THR A 296 5.59 -3.45 5.97
N GLN A 297 6.00 -4.70 5.76
CA GLN A 297 7.40 -5.12 5.75
C GLN A 297 8.21 -4.42 4.66
N CYS A 298 7.67 -4.33 3.44
CA CYS A 298 8.30 -3.57 2.36
C CYS A 298 8.45 -2.09 2.66
N LEU A 299 7.45 -1.46 3.29
CA LEU A 299 7.55 -0.06 3.73
C LEU A 299 8.61 0.08 4.83
N PHE A 300 8.62 -0.80 5.82
CA PHE A 300 9.61 -0.81 6.90
C PHE A 300 11.04 -0.87 6.35
N VAL A 301 11.32 -1.81 5.46
CA VAL A 301 12.65 -1.95 4.83
C VAL A 301 13.01 -0.69 4.03
N ALA A 302 12.06 -0.09 3.31
CA ALA A 302 12.30 1.12 2.54
C ALA A 302 12.63 2.32 3.44
N LEU A 303 11.90 2.48 4.56
CA LEU A 303 12.16 3.52 5.57
C LEU A 303 13.52 3.27 6.24
N PHE A 304 13.78 2.05 6.66
CA PHE A 304 14.99 1.70 7.39
C PHE A 304 16.25 1.97 6.55
N ARG A 305 16.26 1.56 5.28
CA ARG A 305 17.39 1.81 4.35
C ARG A 305 17.63 3.29 4.10
N GLN A 306 16.59 4.11 4.07
CA GLN A 306 16.74 5.55 3.82
C GLN A 306 17.09 6.34 5.07
N PHE A 307 16.68 5.88 6.25
CA PHE A 307 16.80 6.61 7.52
C PHE A 307 17.48 5.74 8.60
N GLN A 308 18.42 4.90 8.22
CA GLN A 308 19.11 3.95 9.12
C GLN A 308 19.62 4.63 10.40
N ALA A 309 20.35 5.74 10.27
CA ALA A 309 20.93 6.45 11.41
C ALA A 309 19.89 6.90 12.47
N GLN A 310 18.66 7.15 12.03
CA GLN A 310 17.58 7.58 12.92
C GLN A 310 16.79 6.37 13.47
N LEU A 311 16.61 5.32 12.68
CA LEU A 311 15.77 4.16 13.02
C LEU A 311 16.53 3.05 13.76
N ALA A 312 17.84 2.92 13.55
CA ALA A 312 18.63 1.89 14.25
C ALA A 312 18.53 2.01 15.78
N PRO A 313 18.69 3.21 16.40
CA PRO A 313 18.51 3.35 17.85
C PRO A 313 17.10 2.96 18.33
N VAL A 314 16.06 3.26 17.53
CA VAL A 314 14.67 2.94 17.86
C VAL A 314 14.46 1.43 17.86
N LEU A 315 14.94 0.73 16.84
CA LEU A 315 14.79 -0.72 16.74
C LEU A 315 15.62 -1.46 17.79
N LEU A 316 16.83 -0.98 18.09
CA LEU A 316 17.67 -1.52 19.15
C LEU A 316 17.05 -1.33 20.55
N GLU A 317 16.37 -0.21 20.77
CA GLU A 317 15.62 0.00 22.02
C GLU A 317 14.44 -0.99 22.13
N MET A 318 13.67 -1.19 21.05
CA MET A 318 12.61 -2.20 21.02
C MET A 318 13.17 -3.61 21.28
N LEU A 319 14.32 -3.94 20.69
CA LEU A 319 14.99 -5.22 20.92
C LEU A 319 15.42 -5.36 22.40
N ARG A 320 16.06 -4.34 22.99
CA ARG A 320 16.45 -4.36 24.41
C ARG A 320 15.27 -4.56 25.35
N GLN A 321 14.15 -3.87 25.10
CA GLN A 321 12.91 -4.03 25.88
C GLN A 321 12.35 -5.45 25.74
N THR A 322 12.38 -6.00 24.53
CA THR A 322 11.95 -7.39 24.28
C THR A 322 12.83 -8.40 25.00
N LEU A 323 14.14 -8.21 24.99
CA LEU A 323 15.09 -9.11 25.66
C LEU A 323 15.05 -8.99 27.18
N ALA A 324 14.72 -7.82 27.74
CA ALA A 324 14.53 -7.61 29.18
C ALA A 324 13.28 -8.32 29.72
N THR A 325 12.31 -8.64 28.86
CA THR A 325 11.11 -9.39 29.26
C THR A 325 11.36 -10.89 29.10
N PRO A 326 11.16 -11.69 30.15
CA PRO A 326 11.34 -13.15 30.05
C PRO A 326 10.45 -13.77 28.99
N PRO A 327 10.86 -14.88 28.36
CA PRO A 327 10.01 -15.66 27.49
C PRO A 327 8.71 -16.10 28.18
N SER A 328 7.58 -15.89 27.51
CA SER A 328 6.25 -16.18 28.06
C SER A 328 5.47 -17.13 27.13
N PRO A 329 4.70 -18.08 27.68
CA PRO A 329 3.80 -18.93 26.89
C PRO A 329 2.54 -18.19 26.44
N GLU A 330 2.31 -16.96 26.88
CA GLU A 330 1.18 -16.15 26.42
C GLU A 330 1.34 -15.78 24.96
N LEU A 331 0.32 -16.12 24.14
CA LEU A 331 0.38 -15.94 22.68
C LEU A 331 0.63 -14.48 22.29
N SER A 332 -0.01 -13.51 22.94
CA SER A 332 0.16 -12.08 22.64
C SER A 332 1.62 -11.63 22.83
N GLN A 333 2.28 -12.09 23.90
CA GLN A 333 3.68 -11.77 24.16
C GLN A 333 4.63 -12.49 23.18
N ALA A 334 4.32 -13.74 22.82
CA ALA A 334 5.07 -14.47 21.82
C ALA A 334 4.98 -13.80 20.43
N LEU A 335 3.79 -13.31 20.03
CA LEU A 335 3.58 -12.59 18.78
C LEU A 335 4.30 -11.23 18.76
N ALA A 336 4.28 -10.49 19.87
CA ALA A 336 5.01 -9.22 19.97
C ALA A 336 6.54 -9.44 19.87
N ARG A 337 7.08 -10.48 20.52
CA ARG A 337 8.49 -10.87 20.42
C ARG A 337 8.86 -11.28 19.00
N GLU A 338 8.04 -12.11 18.36
CA GLU A 338 8.20 -12.54 16.96
C GLU A 338 8.28 -11.34 16.01
N ALA A 339 7.41 -10.34 16.21
CA ALA A 339 7.36 -9.13 15.40
C ALA A 339 8.66 -8.30 15.48
N VAL A 340 9.22 -8.11 16.70
CA VAL A 340 10.49 -7.41 16.88
C VAL A 340 11.65 -8.19 16.24
N TYR A 341 11.68 -9.51 16.42
CA TYR A 341 12.70 -10.37 15.80
C TYR A 341 12.60 -10.35 14.26
N SER A 342 11.37 -10.27 13.74
CA SER A 342 11.14 -10.07 12.30
C SER A 342 11.75 -8.76 11.80
N ALA A 343 11.52 -7.66 12.51
CA ALA A 343 12.06 -6.35 12.17
C ALA A 343 13.61 -6.35 12.19
N VAL A 344 14.21 -6.90 13.24
CA VAL A 344 15.68 -6.99 13.37
C VAL A 344 16.28 -7.87 12.26
N GLY A 345 15.63 -8.97 11.91
CA GLY A 345 16.10 -9.84 10.83
C GLY A 345 15.99 -9.18 9.44
N MET A 346 14.96 -8.38 9.20
CA MET A 346 14.84 -7.61 7.95
C MET A 346 15.89 -6.50 7.84
N ALA A 347 16.32 -5.92 8.96
CA ALA A 347 17.34 -4.90 9.05
C ALA A 347 18.76 -5.46 9.32
N ALA A 348 18.97 -6.78 9.26
CA ALA A 348 20.20 -7.43 9.68
C ALA A 348 21.45 -6.84 9.04
N PHE A 349 21.39 -6.55 7.73
CA PHE A 349 22.51 -5.97 7.00
C PHE A 349 22.83 -4.54 7.48
N ASP A 350 21.79 -3.76 7.71
CA ASP A 350 21.91 -2.35 8.13
C ASP A 350 22.31 -2.23 9.62
N LEU A 351 22.12 -3.30 10.43
CA LEU A 351 22.45 -3.37 11.84
C LEU A 351 23.78 -4.13 12.12
N TYR A 352 24.61 -4.37 11.11
CA TYR A 352 25.82 -5.18 11.20
C TYR A 352 26.73 -4.75 12.34
N ASP A 353 27.00 -3.47 12.51
CA ASP A 353 27.91 -2.94 13.53
C ASP A 353 27.22 -2.70 14.87
N GLU A 354 25.87 -2.65 14.90
CA GLU A 354 25.10 -2.27 16.07
C GLU A 354 24.67 -3.45 16.96
N VAL A 355 24.60 -4.67 16.38
CA VAL A 355 24.14 -5.88 17.07
C VAL A 355 25.29 -6.86 17.28
N ASP A 356 25.57 -7.21 18.54
CA ASP A 356 26.39 -8.38 18.87
C ASP A 356 25.55 -9.66 18.71
N PHE A 357 25.46 -10.14 17.44
CA PHE A 357 24.63 -11.29 17.13
C PHE A 357 25.14 -12.59 17.77
N ASP A 358 26.46 -12.79 17.86
CA ASP A 358 27.06 -13.96 18.49
C ASP A 358 26.71 -14.04 19.99
N GLY A 359 26.84 -12.93 20.70
CA GLY A 359 26.45 -12.82 22.09
C GLY A 359 24.95 -13.06 22.31
N TRP A 360 24.08 -12.45 21.48
CA TRP A 360 22.65 -12.67 21.56
C TRP A 360 22.24 -14.10 21.21
N LEU A 361 22.86 -14.70 20.22
CA LEU A 361 22.61 -16.10 19.84
C LEU A 361 22.85 -17.04 21.02
N GLN A 362 24.01 -16.92 21.69
CA GLN A 362 24.37 -17.79 22.81
C GLN A 362 23.56 -17.52 24.09
N SER A 363 23.32 -16.24 24.39
CA SER A 363 22.65 -15.85 25.66
C SER A 363 21.13 -15.98 25.63
N GLY A 364 20.51 -16.01 24.45
CA GLY A 364 19.05 -15.94 24.33
C GLY A 364 18.47 -16.86 23.25
N LEU A 365 18.83 -16.65 21.97
CA LEU A 365 18.12 -17.29 20.86
C LEU A 365 18.17 -18.84 20.89
N LEU A 366 19.32 -19.43 21.25
CA LEU A 366 19.43 -20.90 21.36
C LEU A 366 18.60 -21.44 22.53
N GLN A 367 18.45 -20.70 23.62
CA GLN A 367 17.58 -21.07 24.74
C GLN A 367 16.09 -21.01 24.32
N GLU A 368 15.72 -20.01 23.56
CA GLU A 368 14.32 -19.87 23.04
C GLU A 368 13.92 -21.01 22.10
N LEU A 369 14.85 -21.59 21.34
CA LEU A 369 14.59 -22.78 20.54
C LEU A 369 14.23 -24.01 21.38
N ALA A 370 14.66 -24.06 22.62
CA ALA A 370 14.37 -25.17 23.54
C ALA A 370 12.99 -25.08 24.21
N ILE A 371 12.32 -23.92 24.15
CA ILE A 371 10.99 -23.72 24.75
C ILE A 371 9.96 -24.52 23.94
N ARG A 372 9.28 -25.48 24.58
CA ARG A 372 8.37 -26.44 23.92
C ARG A 372 6.89 -26.03 23.93
N ASP A 373 6.56 -24.89 24.55
CA ASP A 373 5.19 -24.41 24.57
C ASP A 373 4.60 -24.26 23.15
N PRO A 374 3.36 -24.69 22.90
CA PRO A 374 2.72 -24.60 21.57
C PRO A 374 2.63 -23.19 21.03
N ASN A 375 2.32 -22.18 21.87
CA ASN A 375 2.23 -20.80 21.45
C ASN A 375 3.60 -20.21 21.07
N TYR A 376 4.67 -20.75 21.68
CA TYR A 376 6.05 -20.32 21.41
C TYR A 376 6.59 -20.81 20.06
N ARG A 377 5.83 -21.64 19.32
CA ARG A 377 6.19 -22.10 17.97
C ARG A 377 6.45 -20.95 17.00
N VAL A 378 5.71 -19.83 17.16
CA VAL A 378 5.88 -18.64 16.31
C VAL A 378 7.27 -18.02 16.49
N VAL A 379 7.74 -17.94 17.74
CA VAL A 379 9.08 -17.43 18.07
C VAL A 379 10.15 -18.41 17.61
N ARG A 380 10.00 -19.73 17.84
CA ARG A 380 10.97 -20.76 17.37
C ARG A 380 11.18 -20.67 15.85
N ARG A 381 10.10 -20.59 15.09
CA ARG A 381 10.18 -20.40 13.63
C ARG A 381 10.96 -19.12 13.31
N ARG A 382 10.61 -18.01 13.97
CA ARG A 382 11.26 -16.72 13.71
C ARG A 382 12.74 -16.72 14.11
N VAL A 383 13.12 -17.39 15.17
CA VAL A 383 14.52 -17.53 15.59
C VAL A 383 15.32 -18.30 14.53
N ILE A 384 14.80 -19.40 13.99
CA ILE A 384 15.47 -20.14 12.90
C ILE A 384 15.65 -19.25 11.66
N TRP A 385 14.60 -18.55 11.25
CA TRP A 385 14.66 -17.60 10.14
C TRP A 385 15.66 -16.47 10.41
N LEU A 386 15.67 -15.92 11.61
CA LEU A 386 16.59 -14.87 12.05
C LEU A 386 18.05 -15.33 11.97
N ILE A 387 18.35 -16.54 12.47
CA ILE A 387 19.67 -17.14 12.34
C ILE A 387 20.07 -17.22 10.86
N GLY A 388 19.16 -17.71 9.98
CA GLY A 388 19.41 -17.77 8.55
C GLY A 388 19.72 -16.42 7.93
N ARG A 389 19.04 -15.35 8.35
CA ARG A 389 19.29 -13.97 7.89
C ARG A 389 20.68 -13.46 8.33
N TRP A 390 21.10 -13.78 9.55
CA TRP A 390 22.37 -13.31 10.10
C TRP A 390 23.59 -14.17 9.75
N VAL A 391 23.41 -15.44 9.37
CA VAL A 391 24.51 -16.32 8.92
C VAL A 391 25.32 -15.69 7.79
N GLY A 392 24.66 -15.05 6.83
CA GLY A 392 25.32 -14.39 5.70
C GLY A 392 25.88 -13.00 6.04
N VAL A 393 25.52 -12.44 7.20
CA VAL A 393 25.91 -11.09 7.63
C VAL A 393 27.04 -11.17 8.67
N LYS A 394 26.79 -11.84 9.81
CA LYS A 394 27.71 -11.84 10.96
C LYS A 394 27.47 -13.08 11.84
N LEU A 395 28.11 -14.20 11.54
CA LEU A 395 28.09 -15.38 12.42
C LEU A 395 29.47 -16.01 12.46
N SER A 396 30.05 -16.11 13.67
CA SER A 396 31.35 -16.75 13.88
C SER A 396 31.34 -18.22 13.52
N ALA A 397 32.31 -18.69 12.77
CA ALA A 397 32.43 -20.10 12.38
C ALA A 397 32.42 -21.06 13.56
N ARG A 398 32.93 -20.63 14.73
CA ARG A 398 32.96 -21.40 15.97
C ARG A 398 31.58 -21.78 16.52
N LEU A 399 30.55 -20.97 16.22
CA LEU A 399 29.19 -21.20 16.72
C LEU A 399 28.36 -22.09 15.80
N ARG A 400 28.78 -22.31 14.55
CA ARG A 400 28.04 -23.11 13.56
C ARG A 400 27.69 -24.52 14.05
N PRO A 401 28.60 -25.31 14.73
CA PRO A 401 28.24 -26.64 15.21
C PRO A 401 27.12 -26.62 16.27
N GLU A 402 27.08 -25.59 17.10
CA GLU A 402 26.05 -25.42 18.11
C GLU A 402 24.71 -25.04 17.47
N VAL A 403 24.73 -24.12 16.51
CA VAL A 403 23.56 -23.74 15.71
C VAL A 403 22.96 -24.95 15.00
N TYR A 404 23.79 -25.76 14.32
CA TYR A 404 23.33 -26.98 13.64
C TYR A 404 22.64 -27.96 14.58
N ARG A 405 23.22 -28.20 15.76
CA ARG A 405 22.62 -29.09 16.76
C ARG A 405 21.28 -28.54 17.27
N SER A 406 21.24 -27.27 17.60
CA SER A 406 20.03 -26.62 18.15
C SER A 406 18.90 -26.55 17.14
N VAL A 407 19.21 -26.16 15.89
CA VAL A 407 18.22 -26.11 14.81
C VAL A 407 17.72 -27.52 14.46
N THR A 408 18.62 -28.50 14.29
CA THR A 408 18.21 -29.89 14.01
C THR A 408 17.34 -30.42 15.15
N GLY A 409 17.70 -30.17 16.42
CA GLY A 409 16.90 -30.59 17.57
C GLY A 409 15.52 -29.92 17.63
N ALA A 410 15.42 -28.65 17.19
CA ALA A 410 14.14 -27.95 17.10
C ALA A 410 13.26 -28.53 15.98
N VAL A 411 13.84 -28.88 14.83
CA VAL A 411 13.15 -29.50 13.67
C VAL A 411 12.64 -30.89 14.02
N THR A 412 13.49 -31.77 14.55
CA THR A 412 13.13 -33.16 14.84
C THR A 412 12.20 -33.31 16.04
N GLY A 413 12.16 -32.35 16.94
CA GLY A 413 11.31 -32.39 18.15
C GLY A 413 9.91 -31.78 17.99
N VAL A 414 9.57 -31.17 16.84
CA VAL A 414 8.29 -30.42 16.63
C VAL A 414 7.43 -31.02 15.52
N GLY A 415 7.88 -32.06 14.80
CA GLY A 415 7.16 -32.64 13.66
C GLY A 415 7.40 -31.86 12.32
N PRO A 416 6.71 -32.23 11.22
CA PRO A 416 7.04 -31.81 9.86
C PRO A 416 6.98 -30.29 9.58
N MET A 417 6.42 -29.50 10.51
CA MET A 417 6.19 -28.05 10.31
C MET A 417 7.45 -27.17 10.31
N VAL A 418 8.61 -27.67 10.72
CA VAL A 418 9.86 -26.90 10.76
C VAL A 418 10.77 -27.22 9.58
N GLY A 419 10.54 -28.33 8.89
CA GLY A 419 11.35 -28.76 7.74
C GLY A 419 11.26 -27.81 6.54
N SER A 420 10.09 -27.24 6.27
CA SER A 420 9.88 -26.31 5.15
C SER A 420 10.60 -24.97 5.27
N CYS A 421 11.03 -24.57 6.47
CA CYS A 421 11.80 -23.35 6.68
C CYS A 421 13.28 -23.46 6.25
N LEU A 422 13.85 -24.65 6.15
CA LEU A 422 15.25 -24.83 5.76
C LEU A 422 15.46 -24.70 4.26
N ASP A 423 14.48 -25.10 3.47
CA ASP A 423 14.55 -25.00 1.99
C ASP A 423 14.42 -23.55 1.49
N ALA A 424 13.72 -22.68 2.22
CA ALA A 424 13.60 -21.26 1.89
C ALA A 424 14.87 -20.44 2.18
N CYS A 425 15.79 -20.94 3.00
CA CYS A 425 17.04 -20.27 3.32
C CYS A 425 18.22 -20.66 2.40
N GLY A 426 18.07 -21.69 1.59
CA GLY A 426 19.13 -22.23 0.70
C GLY A 426 19.13 -21.69 -0.74
N GLY A 427 18.20 -20.85 -1.11
CA GLY A 427 17.94 -20.43 -2.49
C GLY A 427 18.10 -18.93 -2.77
N GLN A 428 19.09 -18.22 -2.19
CA GLN A 428 19.54 -16.89 -2.66
C GLN A 428 21.02 -16.69 -2.45
#